data_7dc8fccd6c7492ce8586a9fe15c4dbdc
#
_entry.id   7dc8fccd6c7492ce8586a9fe15c4dbdc
#
_cell.length_a   1.000
_cell.length_b   1.000
_cell.length_c   1.000
_cell.angle_alpha   90.00
_cell.angle_beta   90.00
_cell.angle_gamma   90.00
#
_symmetry.space_group_name_H-M   'P 1'
#
loop_
_entity.id
_entity.type
_entity.pdbx_description
1 polymer ?
#
loop_
_entity_poly.entity_id
_entity_poly.type
_entity_poly.pdbx_seq_one_letter_code
_entity_poly.pdbx_strand_id
1 'polypeptide(L)'
;MTVQSIMTQDLRKIHPDKTVKDGLKMMHERHVRTLAVVDEDNQFVGLFGLRQLVDLLLPKAAQMEYGLTNLSFMPDDMGELYHRLQSVGQKPVSQFLESKDDLLLCGPETPLPEVLELLHRSINTSVPVLVVEGEKNKLVGMVSAWDVLEKLVMNVYSDAGGDAR
;
A
#
# COMPACT_ATOMS: atom_id res chain seq x y z
N MET A 1 4.77 2.28 -24.64
CA MET A 1 5.21 2.60 -23.26
C MET A 1 4.55 1.65 -22.30
N THR A 2 5.33 1.02 -21.45
CA THR A 2 4.87 0.06 -20.45
C THR A 2 5.10 0.60 -19.04
N VAL A 3 4.55 -0.07 -18.03
CA VAL A 3 4.70 0.31 -16.63
C VAL A 3 6.17 0.40 -16.19
N GLN A 4 7.04 -0.43 -16.77
CA GLN A 4 8.47 -0.45 -16.46
C GLN A 4 9.14 0.92 -16.64
N SER A 5 8.65 1.75 -17.57
CA SER A 5 9.20 3.09 -17.83
C SER A 5 8.83 4.13 -16.77
N ILE A 6 7.79 3.88 -15.99
CA ILE A 6 7.29 4.83 -14.98
C ILE A 6 7.32 4.30 -13.54
N MET A 7 7.41 2.98 -13.33
CA MET A 7 7.41 2.40 -11.97
C MET A 7 8.60 2.87 -11.15
N THR A 8 8.42 2.92 -9.84
CA THR A 8 9.52 3.05 -8.89
C THR A 8 10.02 1.69 -8.44
N GLN A 9 11.34 1.55 -8.29
CA GLN A 9 12.01 0.36 -7.79
C GLN A 9 12.49 0.52 -6.34
N ASP A 10 12.43 1.74 -5.80
CA ASP A 10 12.74 2.01 -4.40
C ASP A 10 11.54 1.65 -3.52
N LEU A 11 11.39 0.36 -3.27
CA LEU A 11 10.25 -0.20 -2.59
C LEU A 11 10.49 -0.29 -1.07
N ARG A 12 9.47 0.06 -0.32
CA ARG A 12 9.45 -0.16 1.13
C ARG A 12 8.91 -1.54 1.41
N LYS A 13 9.82 -2.45 1.81
CA LYS A 13 9.55 -3.87 1.99
C LYS A 13 9.70 -4.25 3.46
N ILE A 14 8.90 -5.23 3.87
CA ILE A 14 9.00 -5.85 5.20
C ILE A 14 8.83 -7.37 5.05
N HIS A 15 9.55 -8.13 5.87
CA HIS A 15 9.42 -9.57 5.92
C HIS A 15 8.11 -9.97 6.64
N PRO A 16 7.40 -11.05 6.21
CA PRO A 16 6.12 -11.47 6.81
C PRO A 16 6.20 -11.81 8.30
N ASP A 17 7.36 -12.23 8.80
CA ASP A 17 7.57 -12.57 10.20
C ASP A 17 7.87 -11.36 11.11
N LYS A 18 8.09 -10.19 10.53
CA LYS A 18 8.24 -8.95 11.31
C LYS A 18 6.93 -8.60 12.00
N THR A 19 7.04 -7.95 13.15
CA THR A 19 5.86 -7.62 13.96
C THR A 19 5.08 -6.42 13.40
N VAL A 20 3.82 -6.33 13.74
CA VAL A 20 2.98 -5.15 13.47
C VAL A 20 3.64 -3.89 14.00
N LYS A 21 4.22 -3.93 15.20
CA LYS A 21 4.99 -2.82 15.78
C LYS A 21 6.12 -2.36 14.86
N ASP A 22 6.92 -3.31 14.34
CA ASP A 22 8.03 -2.99 13.42
C ASP A 22 7.50 -2.35 12.13
N GLY A 23 6.41 -2.87 11.59
CA GLY A 23 5.75 -2.32 10.40
C GLY A 23 5.26 -0.89 10.60
N LEU A 24 4.55 -0.62 11.70
CA LEU A 24 4.04 0.71 12.03
C LEU A 24 5.17 1.72 12.26
N LYS A 25 6.23 1.31 12.94
CA LYS A 25 7.43 2.17 13.13
C LYS A 25 8.09 2.49 11.79
N MET A 26 8.27 1.51 10.92
CA MET A 26 8.85 1.71 9.59
C MET A 26 8.00 2.66 8.74
N MET A 27 6.68 2.52 8.77
CA MET A 27 5.76 3.42 8.06
C MET A 27 5.89 4.85 8.56
N HIS A 28 5.97 5.05 9.86
CA HIS A 28 6.14 6.37 10.47
C HIS A 28 7.49 7.00 10.12
N GLU A 29 8.58 6.27 10.30
CA GLU A 29 9.95 6.75 10.06
C GLU A 29 10.19 7.11 8.58
N ARG A 30 9.59 6.37 7.67
CA ARG A 30 9.79 6.55 6.22
C ARG A 30 8.67 7.36 5.55
N HIS A 31 7.69 7.82 6.32
CA HIS A 31 6.53 8.57 5.83
C HIS A 31 5.77 7.86 4.69
N VAL A 32 5.62 6.55 4.80
CA VAL A 32 4.90 5.75 3.81
C VAL A 32 3.59 5.22 4.39
N ARG A 33 2.60 5.04 3.53
CA ARG A 33 1.26 4.59 3.92
C ARG A 33 1.08 3.08 3.81
N THR A 34 1.98 2.42 3.10
CA THR A 34 1.87 0.99 2.81
C THR A 34 3.26 0.40 2.67
N LEU A 35 3.42 -0.82 3.18
CA LEU A 35 4.61 -1.65 3.02
C LEU A 35 4.28 -2.86 2.17
N ALA A 36 5.16 -3.19 1.24
CA ALA A 36 5.10 -4.46 0.53
C ALA A 36 5.67 -5.57 1.41
N VAL A 37 4.90 -6.59 1.65
CA VAL A 37 5.34 -7.76 2.42
C VAL A 37 5.90 -8.78 1.43
N VAL A 38 7.18 -9.09 1.58
CA VAL A 38 7.91 -10.00 0.69
C VAL A 38 8.70 -11.01 1.53
N ASP A 39 8.84 -12.22 1.00
CA ASP A 39 9.64 -13.26 1.63
C ASP A 39 11.15 -13.09 1.31
N GLU A 40 11.96 -14.07 1.75
CA GLU A 40 13.40 -14.06 1.57
C GLU A 40 13.84 -14.09 0.09
N ASP A 41 13.00 -14.65 -0.78
CA ASP A 41 13.24 -14.73 -2.22
C ASP A 41 12.63 -13.52 -2.98
N ASN A 42 12.22 -12.48 -2.26
CA ASN A 42 11.56 -11.30 -2.81
C ASN A 42 10.21 -11.62 -3.51
N GLN A 43 9.59 -12.73 -3.14
CA GLN A 43 8.24 -13.05 -3.60
C GLN A 43 7.21 -12.21 -2.84
N PHE A 44 6.28 -11.64 -3.59
CA PHE A 44 5.22 -10.83 -3.02
C PHE A 44 4.25 -11.70 -2.20
N VAL A 45 4.07 -11.36 -0.94
CA VAL A 45 3.16 -12.05 0.00
C VAL A 45 1.87 -11.24 0.18
N GLY A 46 1.96 -9.93 0.29
CA GLY A 46 0.81 -9.08 0.50
C GLY A 46 1.20 -7.63 0.82
N LEU A 47 0.21 -6.84 1.20
CA LEU A 47 0.37 -5.45 1.64
C LEU A 47 -0.02 -5.30 3.10
N PHE A 48 0.73 -4.47 3.81
CA PHE A 48 0.41 -4.00 5.15
C PHE A 48 0.48 -2.47 5.19
N GLY A 49 -0.60 -1.82 5.60
CA GLY A 49 -0.66 -0.36 5.53
C GLY A 49 -1.57 0.27 6.58
N LEU A 50 -1.81 1.57 6.43
CA LEU A 50 -2.65 2.36 7.33
C LEU A 50 -4.08 1.84 7.41
N ARG A 51 -4.60 1.24 6.34
CA ARG A 51 -5.93 0.61 6.35
C ARG A 51 -5.98 -0.52 7.38
N GLN A 52 -4.96 -1.37 7.44
CA GLN A 52 -4.86 -2.43 8.44
C GLN A 52 -4.73 -1.88 9.86
N LEU A 53 -4.01 -0.77 10.05
CA LEU A 53 -3.95 -0.08 11.34
C LEU A 53 -5.35 0.36 11.80
N VAL A 54 -6.11 1.00 10.93
CA VAL A 54 -7.48 1.44 11.27
C VAL A 54 -8.36 0.24 11.59
N ASP A 55 -8.29 -0.83 10.81
CA ASP A 55 -9.05 -2.06 11.07
C ASP A 55 -8.68 -2.70 12.41
N LEU A 56 -7.40 -2.64 12.81
CA LEU A 56 -6.93 -3.14 14.10
C LEU A 56 -7.47 -2.34 15.28
N LEU A 57 -7.70 -1.04 15.10
CA LEU A 57 -8.24 -0.16 16.13
C LEU A 57 -9.75 -0.27 16.27
N LEU A 58 -10.43 -0.73 15.22
CA LEU A 58 -11.88 -0.90 15.25
C LEU A 58 -12.26 -2.21 15.97
N PRO A 59 -13.29 -2.20 16.82
CA PRO A 59 -13.82 -3.42 17.41
C PRO A 59 -14.33 -4.37 16.34
N LYS A 60 -14.19 -5.67 16.53
CA LYS A 60 -14.73 -6.69 15.61
C LYS A 60 -16.23 -6.50 15.36
N ALA A 61 -16.99 -6.08 16.36
CA ALA A 61 -18.41 -5.80 16.23
C ALA A 61 -18.72 -4.66 15.24
N ALA A 62 -17.83 -3.66 15.11
CA ALA A 62 -17.97 -2.57 14.16
C ALA A 62 -17.66 -2.98 12.71
N GLN A 63 -16.95 -4.08 12.53
CA GLN A 63 -16.59 -4.63 11.21
C GLN A 63 -17.65 -5.60 10.67
N MET A 64 -18.68 -5.93 11.45
CA MET A 64 -19.73 -6.87 11.08
C MET A 64 -20.82 -6.22 10.21
N GLU A 65 -21.79 -7.01 9.77
CA GLU A 65 -22.80 -6.88 8.73
C GLU A 65 -23.50 -5.51 8.55
N TYR A 66 -23.46 -4.65 9.55
CA TYR A 66 -24.06 -3.30 9.51
C TYR A 66 -23.05 -2.18 9.29
N GLY A 67 -21.78 -2.51 9.06
CA GLY A 67 -20.73 -1.54 8.82
C GLY A 67 -20.44 -0.62 10.03
N LEU A 68 -19.78 0.49 9.77
CA LEU A 68 -19.34 1.48 10.78
C LEU A 68 -20.44 2.49 11.16
N THR A 69 -21.72 2.14 11.01
CA THR A 69 -22.83 3.10 11.13
C THR A 69 -23.18 3.47 12.57
N ASN A 70 -22.79 2.67 13.56
CA ASN A 70 -23.05 2.98 14.96
C ASN A 70 -21.86 2.59 15.84
N LEU A 71 -21.00 3.57 16.12
CA LEU A 71 -19.84 3.42 17.00
C LEU A 71 -20.07 3.95 18.40
N SER A 72 -21.31 4.23 18.78
CA SER A 72 -21.65 4.79 20.10
C SER A 72 -21.29 3.87 21.29
N PHE A 73 -21.07 2.59 21.03
CA PHE A 73 -20.60 1.62 22.01
C PHE A 73 -19.07 1.58 22.17
N MET A 74 -18.32 2.28 21.31
CA MET A 74 -16.87 2.38 21.46
C MET A 74 -16.54 3.20 22.70
N PRO A 75 -15.67 2.69 23.57
CA PRO A 75 -15.18 3.51 24.67
C PRO A 75 -14.39 4.70 24.10
N ASP A 76 -14.69 5.88 24.59
CA ASP A 76 -13.95 7.11 24.29
C ASP A 76 -12.71 7.18 25.19
N ASP A 77 -11.94 6.09 25.19
CA ASP A 77 -10.75 5.93 26.01
C ASP A 77 -9.54 5.53 25.18
N MET A 78 -8.59 6.45 25.09
CA MET A 78 -7.30 6.21 24.45
C MET A 78 -6.52 5.05 25.09
N GLY A 79 -6.74 4.79 26.38
CA GLY A 79 -6.09 3.70 27.11
C GLY A 79 -6.43 2.34 26.51
N GLU A 80 -7.67 2.11 26.10
CA GLU A 80 -8.08 0.86 25.47
C GLU A 80 -7.45 0.70 24.08
N LEU A 81 -7.37 1.79 23.29
CA LEU A 81 -6.70 1.76 21.99
C LEU A 81 -5.21 1.46 22.16
N TYR A 82 -4.53 2.06 23.10
CA TYR A 82 -3.13 1.76 23.41
C TYR A 82 -2.93 0.29 23.80
N HIS A 83 -3.80 -0.23 24.68
CA HIS A 83 -3.73 -1.62 25.10
C HIS A 83 -3.92 -2.59 23.91
N ARG A 84 -4.86 -2.30 23.04
CA ARG A 84 -5.10 -3.08 21.81
C ARG A 84 -3.89 -3.06 20.88
N LEU A 85 -3.31 -1.89 20.64
CA LEU A 85 -2.08 -1.77 19.83
C LEU A 85 -0.91 -2.52 20.46
N GLN A 86 -0.74 -2.46 21.76
CA GLN A 86 0.32 -3.23 22.44
C GLN A 86 0.12 -4.73 22.28
N SER A 87 -1.12 -5.21 22.43
CA SER A 87 -1.46 -6.62 22.26
C SER A 87 -1.20 -7.12 20.83
N VAL A 88 -1.64 -6.36 19.83
CA VAL A 88 -1.49 -6.72 18.42
C VAL A 88 -0.06 -6.48 17.92
N GLY A 89 0.63 -5.52 18.49
CA GLY A 89 1.96 -5.09 18.06
C GLY A 89 3.02 -6.19 18.05
N GLN A 90 2.84 -7.24 18.84
CA GLN A 90 3.77 -8.38 18.90
C GLN A 90 3.47 -9.47 17.86
N LYS A 91 2.32 -9.39 17.18
CA LYS A 91 1.93 -10.38 16.18
C LYS A 91 2.62 -10.07 14.84
N PRO A 92 2.87 -11.10 14.01
CA PRO A 92 3.49 -10.89 12.70
C PRO A 92 2.58 -10.15 11.74
N VAL A 93 3.14 -9.31 10.87
CA VAL A 93 2.38 -8.56 9.85
C VAL A 93 1.64 -9.48 8.90
N SER A 94 2.12 -10.70 8.69
CA SER A 94 1.48 -11.72 7.84
C SER A 94 0.05 -12.08 8.24
N GLN A 95 -0.35 -11.79 9.47
CA GLN A 95 -1.73 -12.01 9.95
C GLN A 95 -2.69 -10.88 9.59
N PHE A 96 -2.19 -9.74 9.10
CA PHE A 96 -2.96 -8.51 8.90
C PHE A 96 -2.74 -7.91 7.51
N LEU A 97 -2.71 -8.76 6.49
CA LEU A 97 -2.51 -8.32 5.12
C LEU A 97 -3.79 -7.79 4.49
N GLU A 98 -3.63 -6.90 3.50
CA GLU A 98 -4.73 -6.47 2.65
C GLU A 98 -5.40 -7.69 1.98
N SER A 99 -6.72 -7.61 1.76
CA SER A 99 -7.43 -8.66 1.04
C SER A 99 -6.84 -8.89 -0.35
N LYS A 100 -6.70 -10.14 -0.75
CA LYS A 100 -6.20 -10.49 -2.09
C LYS A 100 -7.08 -9.93 -3.21
N ASP A 101 -8.38 -9.81 -2.97
CA ASP A 101 -9.34 -9.27 -3.95
C ASP A 101 -9.16 -7.75 -4.17
N ASP A 102 -8.55 -7.06 -3.21
CA ASP A 102 -8.30 -5.62 -3.29
C ASP A 102 -6.91 -5.29 -3.86
N LEU A 103 -6.07 -6.29 -4.10
CA LEU A 103 -4.73 -6.08 -4.66
C LEU A 103 -4.79 -5.68 -6.14
N LEU A 104 -3.95 -4.73 -6.52
CA LEU A 104 -3.82 -4.25 -7.89
C LEU A 104 -2.44 -4.67 -8.42
N LEU A 105 -2.42 -5.71 -9.24
CA LEU A 105 -1.18 -6.31 -9.76
C LEU A 105 -1.09 -6.17 -11.27
N CYS A 106 0.12 -5.92 -11.77
CA CYS A 106 0.43 -5.97 -13.19
C CYS A 106 1.86 -6.49 -13.41
N GLY A 107 2.19 -6.82 -14.65
CA GLY A 107 3.55 -7.20 -15.04
C GLY A 107 4.35 -6.02 -15.57
N PRO A 108 5.70 -6.14 -15.70
CA PRO A 108 6.57 -5.05 -16.22
C PRO A 108 6.19 -4.57 -17.62
N GLU A 109 5.66 -5.47 -18.45
CA GLU A 109 5.28 -5.19 -19.82
C GLU A 109 3.84 -4.69 -20.00
N THR A 110 3.11 -4.49 -18.91
CA THR A 110 1.72 -3.99 -18.95
C THR A 110 1.70 -2.61 -19.63
N PRO A 111 0.86 -2.43 -20.67
CA PRO A 111 0.75 -1.16 -21.37
C PRO A 111 0.25 -0.03 -20.48
N LEU A 112 0.72 1.17 -20.69
CA LEU A 112 0.37 2.34 -19.87
C LEU A 112 -1.14 2.59 -19.76
N PRO A 113 -1.99 2.43 -20.81
CA PRO A 113 -3.44 2.60 -20.65
C PRO A 113 -4.06 1.66 -19.62
N GLU A 114 -3.63 0.41 -19.56
CA GLU A 114 -4.10 -0.55 -18.56
C GLU A 114 -3.63 -0.17 -17.15
N VAL A 115 -2.40 0.34 -17.04
CA VAL A 115 -1.86 0.84 -15.76
C VAL A 115 -2.66 2.04 -15.26
N LEU A 116 -3.08 2.95 -16.15
CA LEU A 116 -3.91 4.10 -15.79
C LEU A 116 -5.29 3.67 -15.26
N GLU A 117 -5.87 2.61 -15.80
CA GLU A 117 -7.10 2.02 -15.27
C GLU A 117 -6.89 1.48 -13.85
N LEU A 118 -5.81 0.74 -13.60
CA LEU A 118 -5.44 0.27 -12.27
C LEU A 118 -5.20 1.44 -11.31
N LEU A 119 -4.52 2.49 -11.75
CA LEU A 119 -4.28 3.69 -10.94
C LEU A 119 -5.57 4.44 -10.60
N HIS A 120 -6.54 4.46 -11.51
CA HIS A 120 -7.86 5.03 -11.22
C HIS A 120 -8.54 4.28 -10.06
N ARG A 121 -8.45 2.97 -10.03
CA ARG A 121 -8.92 2.14 -8.90
C ARG A 121 -8.10 2.38 -7.64
N SER A 122 -6.78 2.50 -7.77
CA SER A 122 -5.85 2.77 -6.67
C SER A 122 -6.18 4.06 -5.91
N ILE A 123 -6.52 5.13 -6.61
CA ILE A 123 -6.90 6.41 -6.00
C ILE A 123 -8.09 6.24 -5.06
N ASN A 124 -9.07 5.45 -5.45
CA ASN A 124 -10.29 5.23 -4.67
C ASN A 124 -10.10 4.29 -3.47
N THR A 125 -9.15 3.37 -3.55
CA THR A 125 -8.94 2.33 -2.54
C THR A 125 -7.72 2.59 -1.65
N SER A 126 -6.85 3.52 -2.02
CA SER A 126 -5.55 3.77 -1.40
C SER A 126 -4.61 2.55 -1.44
N VAL A 127 -4.90 1.57 -2.28
CA VAL A 127 -4.04 0.40 -2.54
C VAL A 127 -3.13 0.71 -3.72
N PRO A 128 -1.79 0.63 -3.57
CA PRO A 128 -0.88 0.89 -4.68
C PRO A 128 -0.97 -0.18 -5.77
N VAL A 129 -0.59 0.18 -6.98
CA VAL A 129 -0.41 -0.79 -8.08
C VAL A 129 0.99 -1.40 -7.97
N LEU A 130 1.04 -2.71 -7.84
CA LEU A 130 2.29 -3.47 -7.68
C LEU A 130 2.68 -4.12 -9.00
N VAL A 131 3.95 -4.07 -9.30
CA VAL A 131 4.52 -4.71 -10.48
C VAL A 131 5.24 -5.98 -10.06
N VAL A 132 4.73 -7.11 -10.52
CA VAL A 132 5.25 -8.44 -10.19
C VAL A 132 5.66 -9.17 -11.47
N GLU A 133 6.66 -10.04 -11.35
CA GLU A 133 7.24 -10.77 -12.47
C GLU A 133 7.36 -12.26 -12.19
N GLY A 134 7.11 -13.06 -13.23
CA GLY A 134 7.28 -14.52 -13.19
C GLY A 134 6.15 -15.25 -12.46
N GLU A 135 6.22 -16.59 -12.50
CA GLU A 135 5.21 -17.47 -11.89
C GLU A 135 5.11 -17.35 -10.37
N LYS A 136 6.20 -16.91 -9.73
CA LYS A 136 6.27 -16.74 -8.28
C LYS A 136 5.96 -15.32 -7.81
N ASN A 137 5.46 -14.45 -8.69
CA ASN A 137 5.11 -13.08 -8.35
C ASN A 137 6.23 -12.31 -7.62
N LYS A 138 7.43 -12.33 -8.19
CA LYS A 138 8.55 -11.56 -7.66
C LYS A 138 8.24 -10.07 -7.76
N LEU A 139 8.31 -9.35 -6.65
CA LEU A 139 8.06 -7.91 -6.63
C LEU A 139 9.22 -7.17 -7.29
N VAL A 140 8.95 -6.45 -8.38
CA VAL A 140 9.95 -5.70 -9.16
C VAL A 140 9.72 -4.19 -9.17
N GLY A 141 8.52 -3.74 -8.83
CA GLY A 141 8.21 -2.32 -8.83
C GLY A 141 6.86 -2.00 -8.20
N MET A 142 6.61 -0.72 -8.13
CA MET A 142 5.33 -0.14 -7.71
C MET A 142 5.06 1.10 -8.57
N VAL A 143 3.82 1.37 -8.84
CA VAL A 143 3.44 2.60 -9.54
C VAL A 143 2.29 3.28 -8.82
N SER A 144 2.39 4.59 -8.73
CA SER A 144 1.39 5.46 -8.11
C SER A 144 1.01 6.61 -9.05
N ALA A 145 -0.06 7.33 -8.71
CA ALA A 145 -0.40 8.55 -9.44
C ALA A 145 0.72 9.61 -9.37
N TRP A 146 1.54 9.58 -8.32
CA TRP A 146 2.70 10.46 -8.20
C TRP A 146 3.76 10.16 -9.27
N ASP A 147 4.01 8.89 -9.58
CA ASP A 147 4.95 8.50 -10.65
C ASP A 147 4.48 9.01 -12.02
N VAL A 148 3.16 9.00 -12.27
CA VAL A 148 2.58 9.59 -13.48
C VAL A 148 2.80 11.08 -13.52
N LEU A 149 2.55 11.79 -12.41
CA LEU A 149 2.79 13.23 -12.31
C LEU A 149 4.27 13.54 -12.59
N GLU A 150 5.18 12.87 -11.89
CA GLU A 150 6.61 13.16 -11.98
C GLU A 150 7.22 12.82 -13.35
N LYS A 151 6.89 11.65 -13.88
CA LYS A 151 7.55 11.13 -15.08
C LYS A 151 6.86 11.48 -16.39
N LEU A 152 5.58 11.78 -16.38
CA LEU A 152 4.84 12.15 -17.59
C LEU A 152 4.49 13.63 -17.63
N VAL A 153 3.83 14.12 -16.61
CA VAL A 153 3.31 15.51 -16.59
C VAL A 153 4.46 16.51 -16.52
N MET A 154 5.44 16.26 -15.66
CA MET A 154 6.58 17.18 -15.52
C MET A 154 7.45 17.23 -16.77
N ASN A 155 7.59 16.12 -17.51
CA ASN A 155 8.30 16.14 -18.78
C ASN A 155 7.63 17.06 -19.82
N VAL A 156 6.29 17.01 -19.89
CA VAL A 156 5.53 17.89 -20.81
C VAL A 156 5.72 19.37 -20.47
N TYR A 157 5.76 19.71 -19.20
CA TYR A 157 5.85 21.12 -18.76
C TYR A 157 7.30 21.63 -18.60
N SER A 158 8.29 20.73 -18.49
CA SER A 158 9.69 21.13 -18.45
C SER A 158 10.19 21.60 -19.83
N ASP A 159 9.67 21.03 -20.91
CA ASP A 159 10.02 21.43 -22.28
C ASP A 159 9.34 22.75 -22.71
N ALA A 160 8.26 23.14 -22.02
CA ALA A 160 7.54 24.41 -22.29
C ALA A 160 8.22 25.66 -21.72
N GLY A 161 9.26 25.50 -20.88
CA GLY A 161 10.01 26.61 -20.27
C GLY A 161 11.20 27.12 -21.09
N GLY A 162 11.42 26.58 -22.30
CA GLY A 162 12.59 26.88 -23.14
C GLY A 162 12.44 28.02 -24.16
N ASP A 163 11.27 28.61 -24.31
CA ASP A 163 11.06 29.67 -25.33
C ASP A 163 10.31 30.89 -24.78
N ALA A 164 10.96 31.59 -23.84
CA ALA A 164 10.61 32.96 -23.47
C ALA A 164 11.87 33.79 -23.31
N ARG A 165 12.45 34.16 -24.45
CA ARG A 165 13.39 35.28 -24.55
C ARG A 165 12.96 36.22 -25.64
#